data_45e68dfed3b383980e1d1d41b9bd15ea
#
_entry.id   45e68dfed3b383980e1d1d41b9bd15ea
#
_cell.length_a   1.000
_cell.length_b   1.000
_cell.length_c   1.000
_cell.angle_alpha   90.00
_cell.angle_beta   90.00
_cell.angle_gamma   90.00
#
_symmetry.space_group_name_H-M   'P 1'
#
loop_
_entity.id
_entity.type
_entity.pdbx_description
1 polymer ?
#
loop_
_entity_poly.entity_id
_entity_poly.type
_entity_poly.pdbx_seq_one_letter_code
_entity_poly.pdbx_strand_id
1 'polypeptide(L)'
;MPDDRLEKARFVRVSKTGDLVFSLGGREMAVSVDDTLERAILEAKQVRSEMRQAPQPHQQSTLPISQIQSLIRAGADPARVAEKYHLSEMLVRRFSMAVETEKQYAIEQFLAVAAPKDSRVRTISELVERTLASAGIGMESVTWKSTRRGLEPWRIVAIFTSAGREIHAEWTWNMHDNSVMSLNNAARKLLGE
;
A
#
# COMPACT_ATOMS: atom_id res chain seq x y z
N MET A 1 -24.16 37.88 16.44
CA MET A 1 -23.63 36.80 15.57
C MET A 1 -24.83 36.06 15.03
N PRO A 2 -25.08 36.00 13.71
CA PRO A 2 -26.14 35.18 13.18
C PRO A 2 -25.78 33.72 13.50
N ASP A 3 -26.72 33.08 14.19
CA ASP A 3 -26.69 31.64 14.48
C ASP A 3 -26.80 30.93 13.12
N ASP A 4 -25.65 30.39 12.65
CA ASP A 4 -25.53 29.70 11.38
C ASP A 4 -26.19 28.32 11.52
N ARG A 5 -27.53 28.31 11.58
CA ARG A 5 -28.36 27.11 11.62
C ARG A 5 -28.32 26.45 10.25
N LEU A 6 -27.32 25.58 10.04
CA LEU A 6 -27.29 24.73 8.86
C LEU A 6 -28.55 23.85 8.82
N GLU A 7 -29.29 23.93 7.72
CA GLU A 7 -30.42 23.03 7.49
C GLU A 7 -29.92 21.61 7.24
N LYS A 8 -30.59 20.64 7.86
CA LYS A 8 -30.21 19.23 7.73
C LYS A 8 -30.88 18.60 6.52
N ALA A 9 -30.08 18.22 5.54
CA ALA A 9 -30.51 17.38 4.43
C ALA A 9 -30.72 15.92 4.89
N ARG A 10 -31.73 15.25 4.35
CA ARG A 10 -32.00 13.83 4.56
C ARG A 10 -31.51 13.03 3.38
N PHE A 11 -30.75 11.97 3.63
CA PHE A 11 -30.38 11.01 2.58
C PHE A 11 -31.65 10.28 2.08
N VAL A 12 -31.80 10.17 0.77
CA VAL A 12 -32.94 9.53 0.11
C VAL A 12 -32.55 8.23 -0.57
N ARG A 13 -31.57 8.26 -1.47
CA ARG A 13 -31.14 7.12 -2.27
C ARG A 13 -29.79 7.36 -2.93
N VAL A 14 -29.24 6.32 -3.53
CA VAL A 14 -28.13 6.41 -4.47
C VAL A 14 -28.69 6.51 -5.89
N SER A 15 -28.18 7.42 -6.72
CA SER A 15 -28.56 7.55 -8.12
C SER A 15 -28.00 6.39 -8.95
N LYS A 16 -28.52 6.22 -10.18
CA LYS A 16 -28.00 5.23 -11.12
C LYS A 16 -26.55 5.52 -11.56
N THR A 17 -26.10 6.75 -11.39
CA THR A 17 -24.73 7.22 -11.67
C THR A 17 -23.78 7.10 -10.47
N GLY A 18 -24.27 6.64 -9.30
CA GLY A 18 -23.48 6.45 -8.10
C GLY A 18 -23.44 7.67 -7.17
N ASP A 19 -24.19 8.74 -7.46
CA ASP A 19 -24.24 9.93 -6.60
C ASP A 19 -25.17 9.71 -5.41
N LEU A 20 -24.88 10.37 -4.28
CA LEU A 20 -25.76 10.41 -3.13
C LEU A 20 -26.85 11.46 -3.32
N VAL A 21 -28.12 11.08 -3.23
CA VAL A 21 -29.25 12.00 -3.35
C VAL A 21 -29.79 12.33 -1.97
N PHE A 22 -29.84 13.62 -1.68
CA PHE A 22 -30.37 14.19 -0.44
C PHE A 22 -31.61 15.05 -0.73
N SER A 23 -32.52 15.12 0.22
CA SER A 23 -33.66 16.05 0.22
C SER A 23 -33.44 17.14 1.25
N LEU A 24 -33.61 18.40 0.82
CA LEU A 24 -33.56 19.59 1.64
C LEU A 24 -34.74 20.48 1.29
N GLY A 25 -35.62 20.74 2.26
CA GLY A 25 -36.77 21.60 2.03
C GLY A 25 -37.67 21.16 0.87
N GLY A 26 -37.79 19.86 0.59
CA GLY A 26 -38.58 19.32 -0.52
C GLY A 26 -37.88 19.33 -1.88
N ARG A 27 -36.62 19.76 -1.94
CA ARG A 27 -35.79 19.69 -3.16
C ARG A 27 -34.79 18.57 -3.06
N GLU A 28 -34.63 17.80 -4.13
CA GLU A 28 -33.56 16.81 -4.21
C GLU A 28 -32.27 17.43 -4.77
N MET A 29 -31.15 17.09 -4.18
CA MET A 29 -29.82 17.46 -4.66
C MET A 29 -28.94 16.22 -4.72
N ALA A 30 -28.14 16.11 -5.77
CA ALA A 30 -27.16 15.02 -5.93
C ALA A 30 -25.78 15.52 -5.48
N VAL A 31 -25.08 14.68 -4.76
CA VAL A 31 -23.69 14.91 -4.32
C VAL A 31 -22.84 13.78 -4.88
N SER A 32 -21.85 14.12 -5.69
CA SER A 32 -20.92 13.16 -6.25
C SER A 32 -20.05 12.55 -5.18
N VAL A 33 -19.83 11.24 -5.26
CA VAL A 33 -18.93 10.53 -4.34
C VAL A 33 -17.52 10.59 -4.93
N ASP A 34 -16.72 11.49 -4.38
CA ASP A 34 -15.32 11.67 -4.71
C ASP A 34 -14.46 11.49 -3.45
N ASP A 35 -13.13 11.51 -3.62
CA ASP A 35 -12.18 11.36 -2.51
C ASP A 35 -12.36 12.45 -1.44
N THR A 36 -12.84 13.63 -1.81
CA THR A 36 -13.08 14.74 -0.90
C THR A 36 -14.26 14.45 0.01
N LEU A 37 -15.38 13.98 -0.56
CA LEU A 37 -16.56 13.59 0.20
C LEU A 37 -16.27 12.41 1.12
N GLU A 38 -15.52 11.44 0.64
CA GLU A 38 -15.13 10.27 1.46
C GLU A 38 -14.30 10.69 2.67
N ARG A 39 -13.34 11.60 2.52
CA ARG A 39 -12.58 12.18 3.64
C ARG A 39 -13.49 12.91 4.62
N ALA A 40 -14.40 13.74 4.12
CA ALA A 40 -15.32 14.48 4.95
C ALA A 40 -16.26 13.56 5.76
N ILE A 41 -16.71 12.45 5.18
CA ILE A 41 -17.51 11.43 5.89
C ILE A 41 -16.70 10.80 7.04
N LEU A 42 -15.43 10.52 6.81
CA LEU A 42 -14.54 9.94 7.82
C LEU A 42 -14.31 10.92 8.97
N GLU A 43 -14.01 12.18 8.65
CA GLU A 43 -13.87 13.26 9.63
C GLU A 43 -15.15 13.45 10.45
N ALA A 44 -16.32 13.47 9.80
CA ALA A 44 -17.60 13.59 10.46
C ALA A 44 -17.88 12.42 11.42
N LYS A 45 -17.49 11.19 11.06
CA LYS A 45 -17.60 10.02 11.95
C LYS A 45 -16.70 10.15 13.17
N GLN A 46 -15.50 10.65 13.00
CA GLN A 46 -14.55 10.88 14.08
C GLN A 46 -15.07 11.93 15.06
N VAL A 47 -15.50 13.10 14.58
CA VAL A 47 -16.10 14.15 15.42
C VAL A 47 -17.30 13.63 16.23
N ARG A 48 -18.15 12.79 15.62
CA ARG A 48 -19.27 12.17 16.34
C ARG A 48 -18.84 11.19 17.42
N SER A 49 -17.76 10.43 17.16
CA SER A 49 -17.24 9.49 18.18
C SER A 49 -16.65 10.23 19.38
N GLU A 50 -15.98 11.34 19.14
CA GLU A 50 -15.42 12.22 20.16
C GLU A 50 -16.52 12.87 21.02
N MET A 51 -17.62 13.33 20.40
CA MET A 51 -18.76 13.90 21.11
C MET A 51 -19.55 12.89 21.98
N ARG A 52 -19.48 11.60 21.66
CA ARG A 52 -20.17 10.54 22.43
C ARG A 52 -19.38 10.02 23.62
N GLN A 53 -18.08 10.25 23.64
CA GLN A 53 -17.20 9.90 24.75
C GLN A 53 -17.01 11.12 25.64
N ALA A 54 -17.49 11.05 26.89
CA ALA A 54 -17.21 12.07 27.90
C ALA A 54 -15.68 12.24 28.10
N PRO A 55 -15.20 13.41 28.60
CA PRO A 55 -13.84 13.87 28.35
C PRO A 55 -12.80 13.01 29.05
N GLN A 56 -12.09 12.20 28.28
CA GLN A 56 -10.74 11.82 28.64
C GLN A 56 -9.78 12.54 27.69
N PRO A 57 -8.73 13.20 28.21
CA PRO A 57 -7.75 13.88 27.36
C PRO A 57 -6.81 12.86 26.73
N HIS A 58 -7.28 12.17 25.71
CA HIS A 58 -6.41 11.44 24.82
C HIS A 58 -6.31 12.26 23.54
N GLN A 59 -5.15 12.85 23.35
CA GLN A 59 -4.70 13.34 22.05
C GLN A 59 -4.83 12.16 21.07
N GLN A 60 -5.98 12.05 20.42
CA GLN A 60 -6.10 11.22 19.22
C GLN A 60 -5.37 11.98 18.14
N SER A 61 -4.08 11.73 18.00
CA SER A 61 -3.35 12.18 16.83
C SER A 61 -3.94 11.42 15.65
N THR A 62 -4.76 12.13 14.89
CA THR A 62 -5.21 11.69 13.57
C THR A 62 -3.98 11.47 12.71
N LEU A 63 -3.65 10.21 12.48
CA LEU A 63 -2.49 9.89 11.67
C LEU A 63 -2.77 10.35 10.23
N PRO A 64 -1.98 11.25 9.61
CA PRO A 64 -2.20 11.65 8.23
C PRO A 64 -2.17 10.45 7.29
N ILE A 65 -2.98 10.48 6.23
CA ILE A 65 -3.03 9.40 5.21
C ILE A 65 -1.62 9.13 4.65
N SER A 66 -0.85 10.18 4.38
CA SER A 66 0.53 10.07 3.91
C SER A 66 1.44 9.29 4.87
N GLN A 67 1.21 9.41 6.17
CA GLN A 67 1.97 8.67 7.18
C GLN A 67 1.54 7.19 7.23
N ILE A 68 0.24 6.91 7.11
CA ILE A 68 -0.27 5.53 6.96
C ILE A 68 0.39 4.88 5.75
N GLN A 69 0.35 5.54 4.60
CA GLN A 69 0.95 5.04 3.37
C GLN A 69 2.46 4.83 3.49
N SER A 70 3.17 5.72 4.18
CA SER A 70 4.62 5.57 4.44
C SER A 70 4.92 4.36 5.30
N LEU A 71 4.12 4.10 6.34
CA LEU A 71 4.26 2.91 7.19
C LEU A 71 4.02 1.61 6.40
N ILE A 72 2.97 1.57 5.59
CA ILE A 72 2.66 0.40 4.75
C ILE A 72 3.75 0.18 3.69
N ARG A 73 4.25 1.24 3.06
CA ARG A 73 5.36 1.18 2.11
C ARG A 73 6.64 0.65 2.76
N ALA A 74 6.88 0.99 4.02
CA ALA A 74 7.99 0.49 4.81
C ALA A 74 7.82 -0.96 5.29
N GLY A 75 6.67 -1.59 5.03
CA GLY A 75 6.41 -3.00 5.35
C GLY A 75 5.56 -3.23 6.60
N ALA A 76 4.95 -2.19 7.18
CA ALA A 76 4.05 -2.36 8.31
C ALA A 76 2.77 -3.11 7.88
N ASP A 77 2.28 -3.97 8.77
CA ASP A 77 1.00 -4.67 8.59
C ASP A 77 -0.17 -3.70 8.83
N PRO A 78 -1.16 -3.62 7.93
CA PRO A 78 -2.32 -2.75 8.09
C PRO A 78 -3.09 -2.96 9.40
N ALA A 79 -3.25 -4.20 9.86
CA ALA A 79 -3.94 -4.50 11.11
C ALA A 79 -3.17 -3.95 12.32
N ARG A 80 -1.84 -4.09 12.33
CA ARG A 80 -0.98 -3.54 13.39
C ARG A 80 -0.95 -2.02 13.39
N VAL A 81 -0.99 -1.40 12.21
CA VAL A 81 -1.08 0.07 12.10
C VAL A 81 -2.41 0.54 12.66
N ALA A 82 -3.51 -0.12 12.32
CA ALA A 82 -4.84 0.19 12.85
C ALA A 82 -4.88 0.07 14.38
N GLU A 83 -4.36 -1.01 14.94
CA GLU A 83 -4.30 -1.24 16.38
C GLU A 83 -3.44 -0.19 17.09
N LYS A 84 -2.22 0.03 16.62
CA LYS A 84 -1.26 0.97 17.23
C LYS A 84 -1.77 2.41 17.28
N TYR A 85 -2.48 2.85 16.25
CA TYR A 85 -2.95 4.23 16.12
C TYR A 85 -4.45 4.39 16.36
N HIS A 86 -5.12 3.35 16.86
CA HIS A 86 -6.55 3.34 17.16
C HIS A 86 -7.43 3.73 15.97
N LEU A 87 -7.07 3.24 14.79
CA LEU A 87 -7.78 3.47 13.53
C LEU A 87 -8.62 2.25 13.15
N SER A 88 -9.62 2.46 12.30
CA SER A 88 -10.34 1.35 11.67
C SER A 88 -9.41 0.57 10.73
N GLU A 89 -9.33 -0.75 10.88
CA GLU A 89 -8.54 -1.61 9.98
C GLU A 89 -9.00 -1.47 8.52
N MET A 90 -10.30 -1.39 8.30
CA MET A 90 -10.88 -1.18 6.97
C MET A 90 -10.37 0.12 6.33
N LEU A 91 -10.28 1.19 7.13
CA LEU A 91 -9.75 2.47 6.68
C LEU A 91 -8.27 2.37 6.29
N VAL A 92 -7.46 1.75 7.15
CA VAL A 92 -6.02 1.56 6.88
C VAL A 92 -5.83 0.70 5.64
N ARG A 93 -6.58 -0.39 5.47
CA ARG A 93 -6.53 -1.25 4.27
C ARG A 93 -6.90 -0.48 3.01
N ARG A 94 -7.91 0.38 3.08
CA ARG A 94 -8.31 1.21 1.94
C ARG A 94 -7.18 2.15 1.49
N PHE A 95 -6.53 2.85 2.42
CA PHE A 95 -5.39 3.70 2.08
C PHE A 95 -4.12 2.93 1.71
N SER A 96 -4.05 1.66 2.06
CA SER A 96 -2.97 0.77 1.69
C SER A 96 -3.04 0.30 0.24
N MET A 97 -4.20 0.27 -0.39
CA MET A 97 -4.39 -0.28 -1.74
C MET A 97 -3.47 0.37 -2.79
N ALA A 98 -3.36 1.71 -2.77
CA ALA A 98 -2.48 2.43 -3.68
C ALA A 98 -1.00 2.05 -3.47
N VAL A 99 -0.60 1.86 -2.21
CA VAL A 99 0.76 1.44 -1.84
C VAL A 99 1.02 0.00 -2.25
N GLU A 100 0.06 -0.90 -2.12
CA GLU A 100 0.21 -2.29 -2.57
C GLU A 100 0.38 -2.36 -4.11
N THR A 101 -0.36 -1.53 -4.85
CA THR A 101 -0.16 -1.39 -6.30
C THR A 101 1.24 -0.85 -6.62
N GLU A 102 1.71 0.17 -5.90
CA GLU A 102 3.07 0.72 -6.04
C GLU A 102 4.15 -0.34 -5.75
N LYS A 103 3.97 -1.15 -4.71
CA LYS A 103 4.87 -2.25 -4.36
C LYS A 103 4.93 -3.32 -5.46
N GLN A 104 3.77 -3.71 -6.00
CA GLN A 104 3.71 -4.67 -7.08
C GLN A 104 4.40 -4.13 -8.33
N TYR A 105 4.15 -2.86 -8.68
CA TYR A 105 4.84 -2.20 -9.79
C TYR A 105 6.36 -2.16 -9.60
N ALA A 106 6.84 -1.91 -8.37
CA ALA A 106 8.27 -1.92 -8.07
C ALA A 106 8.90 -3.30 -8.33
N ILE A 107 8.22 -4.40 -7.99
CA ILE A 107 8.66 -5.76 -8.28
C ILE A 107 8.76 -5.99 -9.80
N GLU A 108 7.73 -5.61 -10.53
CA GLU A 108 7.69 -5.77 -12.00
C GLU A 108 8.81 -5.00 -12.69
N GLN A 109 9.05 -3.75 -12.26
CA GLN A 109 10.13 -2.92 -12.82
C GLN A 109 11.52 -3.47 -12.47
N PHE A 110 11.73 -3.96 -11.23
CA PHE A 110 12.97 -4.63 -10.84
C PHE A 110 13.24 -5.86 -11.70
N LEU A 111 12.25 -6.70 -11.92
CA LEU A 111 12.37 -7.90 -12.75
C LEU A 111 12.65 -7.60 -14.22
N ALA A 112 12.23 -6.43 -14.70
CA ALA A 112 12.48 -5.96 -16.05
C ALA A 112 13.85 -5.28 -16.24
N VAL A 113 14.59 -5.03 -15.15
CA VAL A 113 15.94 -4.45 -15.25
C VAL A 113 16.85 -5.35 -16.09
N ALA A 114 17.71 -4.74 -16.89
CA ALA A 114 18.67 -5.46 -17.71
C ALA A 114 19.61 -6.33 -16.84
N ALA A 115 19.78 -7.58 -17.22
CA ALA A 115 20.73 -8.48 -16.58
C ALA A 115 22.18 -7.99 -16.77
N PRO A 116 23.14 -8.40 -15.91
CA PRO A 116 24.55 -8.09 -16.09
C PRO A 116 25.05 -8.43 -17.48
N LYS A 117 25.99 -7.63 -18.02
CA LYS A 117 26.46 -7.73 -19.42
C LYS A 117 27.05 -9.09 -19.79
N ASP A 118 27.57 -9.80 -18.80
CA ASP A 118 28.17 -11.15 -19.01
C ASP A 118 27.12 -12.28 -18.96
N SER A 119 25.87 -11.97 -18.68
CA SER A 119 24.79 -12.95 -18.67
C SER A 119 24.28 -13.23 -20.09
N ARG A 120 23.83 -14.48 -20.33
CA ARG A 120 23.25 -14.90 -21.62
C ARG A 120 21.76 -14.57 -21.72
N VAL A 121 21.19 -13.88 -20.75
CA VAL A 121 19.78 -13.51 -20.63
C VAL A 121 19.66 -11.98 -20.65
N ARG A 122 18.45 -11.48 -20.92
CA ARG A 122 18.22 -10.04 -21.13
C ARG A 122 17.85 -9.32 -19.83
N THR A 123 17.09 -9.96 -18.95
CA THR A 123 16.52 -9.33 -17.78
C THR A 123 16.87 -10.07 -16.49
N ILE A 124 16.73 -9.39 -15.37
CA ILE A 124 16.83 -10.01 -14.05
C ILE A 124 15.80 -11.14 -13.89
N SER A 125 14.58 -10.96 -14.40
CA SER A 125 13.55 -12.00 -14.38
C SER A 125 14.03 -13.30 -15.01
N GLU A 126 14.56 -13.23 -16.24
CA GLU A 126 15.07 -14.42 -16.95
C GLU A 126 16.27 -15.06 -16.23
N LEU A 127 17.11 -14.23 -15.61
CA LEU A 127 18.29 -14.71 -14.87
C LEU A 127 17.88 -15.46 -13.59
N VAL A 128 16.97 -14.89 -12.83
CA VAL A 128 16.44 -15.51 -11.61
C VAL A 128 15.68 -16.80 -11.95
N GLU A 129 14.80 -16.76 -12.94
CA GLU A 129 14.05 -17.92 -13.39
C GLU A 129 14.97 -19.07 -13.79
N ARG A 130 15.98 -18.79 -14.61
CA ARG A 130 16.98 -19.79 -15.03
C ARG A 130 17.73 -20.39 -13.86
N THR A 131 18.15 -19.54 -12.90
CA THR A 131 18.90 -20.00 -11.73
C THR A 131 18.04 -20.87 -10.82
N LEU A 132 16.79 -20.47 -10.58
CA LEU A 132 15.81 -21.26 -9.81
C LEU A 132 15.48 -22.57 -10.50
N ALA A 133 15.27 -22.57 -11.81
CA ALA A 133 14.98 -23.77 -12.60
C ALA A 133 16.12 -24.79 -12.52
N SER A 134 17.37 -24.34 -12.47
CA SER A 134 18.53 -25.24 -12.29
C SER A 134 18.53 -25.96 -10.94
N ALA A 135 17.85 -25.42 -9.94
CA ALA A 135 17.61 -26.01 -8.63
C ALA A 135 16.24 -26.74 -8.52
N GLY A 136 15.51 -26.86 -9.65
CA GLY A 136 14.20 -27.49 -9.68
C GLY A 136 13.07 -26.64 -9.04
N ILE A 137 13.27 -25.33 -8.96
CA ILE A 137 12.31 -24.39 -8.36
C ILE A 137 11.64 -23.58 -9.47
N GLY A 138 10.31 -23.61 -9.54
CA GLY A 138 9.54 -22.79 -10.48
C GLY A 138 9.41 -21.35 -10.01
N MET A 139 9.44 -20.39 -10.94
CA MET A 139 9.28 -18.96 -10.65
C MET A 139 7.91 -18.66 -10.01
N GLU A 140 6.88 -19.42 -10.35
CA GLU A 140 5.52 -19.34 -9.79
C GLU A 140 5.45 -19.67 -8.29
N SER A 141 6.44 -20.39 -7.76
CA SER A 141 6.53 -20.73 -6.32
C SER A 141 7.19 -19.64 -5.48
N VAL A 142 7.71 -18.60 -6.13
CA VAL A 142 8.41 -17.49 -5.46
C VAL A 142 7.39 -16.45 -4.99
N THR A 143 7.44 -16.14 -3.70
CA THR A 143 6.71 -14.99 -3.15
C THR A 143 7.59 -13.75 -3.19
N TRP A 144 7.14 -12.74 -3.90
CA TRP A 144 7.84 -11.46 -4.02
C TRP A 144 7.30 -10.43 -3.04
N LYS A 145 8.20 -9.69 -2.41
CA LYS A 145 7.86 -8.55 -1.54
C LYS A 145 8.73 -7.36 -1.90
N SER A 146 8.18 -6.17 -1.75
CA SER A 146 8.92 -4.92 -1.88
C SER A 146 8.58 -3.97 -0.75
N THR A 147 9.58 -3.22 -0.28
CA THR A 147 9.42 -2.20 0.75
C THR A 147 10.32 -1.01 0.43
N ARG A 148 9.92 0.18 0.92
CA ARG A 148 10.71 1.39 0.78
C ARG A 148 10.50 2.29 2.00
N ARG A 149 11.58 2.85 2.51
CA ARG A 149 11.56 3.86 3.59
C ARG A 149 11.98 5.20 3.03
N GLY A 150 11.09 6.17 3.11
CA GLY A 150 11.37 7.53 2.62
C GLY A 150 11.87 7.52 1.17
N LEU A 151 13.05 8.08 0.94
CA LEU A 151 13.70 8.20 -0.37
C LEU A 151 14.76 7.12 -0.63
N GLU A 152 14.91 6.14 0.27
CA GLU A 152 15.84 5.03 0.08
C GLU A 152 15.48 4.22 -1.18
N PRO A 153 16.45 3.49 -1.76
CA PRO A 153 16.16 2.50 -2.80
C PRO A 153 15.11 1.48 -2.34
N TRP A 154 14.36 0.93 -3.28
CA TRP A 154 13.44 -0.16 -2.99
C TRP A 154 14.22 -1.38 -2.51
N ARG A 155 13.74 -2.03 -1.46
CA ARG A 155 14.18 -3.35 -1.05
C ARG A 155 13.24 -4.38 -1.67
N ILE A 156 13.80 -5.27 -2.49
CA ILE A 156 13.07 -6.36 -3.14
C ILE A 156 13.50 -7.67 -2.49
N VAL A 157 12.54 -8.50 -2.16
CA VAL A 157 12.77 -9.80 -1.51
C VAL A 157 12.04 -10.90 -2.28
N ALA A 158 12.77 -11.91 -2.67
CA ALA A 158 12.22 -13.17 -3.19
C ALA A 158 12.26 -14.23 -2.09
N ILE A 159 11.15 -14.86 -1.81
CA ILE A 159 10.99 -15.90 -0.80
C ILE A 159 10.60 -17.19 -1.51
N PHE A 160 11.39 -18.22 -1.33
CA PHE A 160 11.17 -19.54 -1.94
C PHE A 160 11.72 -20.66 -1.05
N THR A 161 11.29 -21.89 -1.30
CA THR A 161 11.77 -23.06 -0.58
C THR A 161 12.81 -23.81 -1.41
N SER A 162 13.95 -24.09 -0.82
CA SER A 162 15.00 -24.94 -1.42
C SER A 162 15.49 -25.96 -0.39
N ALA A 163 15.54 -27.24 -0.77
CA ALA A 163 15.92 -28.33 0.11
C ALA A 163 15.19 -28.33 1.48
N GLY A 164 13.89 -28.03 1.47
CA GLY A 164 13.03 -27.98 2.66
C GLY A 164 13.26 -26.77 3.57
N ARG A 165 14.03 -25.77 3.13
CA ARG A 165 14.29 -24.53 3.88
C ARG A 165 13.75 -23.32 3.13
N GLU A 166 13.15 -22.40 3.86
CA GLU A 166 12.77 -21.10 3.33
C GLU A 166 14.01 -20.24 3.12
N ILE A 167 14.16 -19.73 1.92
CA ILE A 167 15.28 -18.87 1.50
C ILE A 167 14.73 -17.48 1.18
N HIS A 168 15.42 -16.47 1.68
CA HIS A 168 15.15 -15.07 1.37
C HIS A 168 16.31 -14.51 0.57
N ALA A 169 16.08 -14.15 -0.67
CA ALA A 169 17.02 -13.40 -1.50
C ALA A 169 16.64 -11.93 -1.50
N GLU A 170 17.57 -11.06 -1.12
CA GLU A 170 17.29 -9.64 -0.90
C GLU A 170 18.21 -8.76 -1.73
N TRP A 171 17.61 -7.76 -2.38
CA TRP A 171 18.28 -6.71 -3.16
C TRP A 171 17.82 -5.33 -2.76
N THR A 172 18.67 -4.33 -3.01
CA THR A 172 18.20 -2.96 -3.20
C THR A 172 18.16 -2.63 -4.68
N TRP A 173 17.16 -1.86 -5.08
CA TRP A 173 16.98 -1.38 -6.43
C TRP A 173 16.63 0.10 -6.43
N ASN A 174 17.40 0.88 -7.17
CA ASN A 174 17.15 2.30 -7.37
C ASN A 174 16.43 2.50 -8.72
N MET A 175 15.20 2.97 -8.67
CA MET A 175 14.37 3.16 -9.87
C MET A 175 14.86 4.31 -10.79
N HIS A 176 15.75 5.19 -10.32
CA HIS A 176 16.22 6.32 -11.11
C HIS A 176 17.34 5.94 -12.09
N ASP A 177 18.23 5.07 -11.66
CA ASP A 177 19.40 4.64 -12.43
C ASP A 177 19.44 3.13 -12.72
N ASN A 178 18.40 2.41 -12.27
CA ASN A 178 18.29 0.95 -12.35
C ASN A 178 19.44 0.17 -11.69
N SER A 179 20.16 0.80 -10.76
CA SER A 179 21.20 0.10 -10.00
C SER A 179 20.59 -0.94 -9.07
N VAL A 180 21.14 -2.13 -9.11
CA VAL A 180 20.75 -3.28 -8.28
C VAL A 180 21.95 -3.71 -7.45
N MET A 181 21.73 -3.94 -6.16
CA MET A 181 22.76 -4.45 -5.26
C MET A 181 22.22 -5.63 -4.47
N SER A 182 22.92 -6.76 -4.53
CA SER A 182 22.61 -7.94 -3.75
C SER A 182 22.97 -7.74 -2.27
N LEU A 183 22.02 -7.97 -1.36
CA LEU A 183 22.21 -7.77 0.07
C LEU A 183 22.67 -9.04 0.81
N ASN A 184 22.47 -10.20 0.22
CA ASN A 184 22.85 -11.48 0.82
C ASN A 184 23.32 -12.51 -0.22
N ASN A 185 23.83 -13.63 0.26
CA ASN A 185 24.38 -14.68 -0.60
C ASN A 185 23.32 -15.33 -1.50
N ALA A 186 22.08 -15.45 -1.03
CA ALA A 186 21.00 -16.00 -1.85
C ALA A 186 20.72 -15.09 -3.07
N ALA A 187 20.69 -13.78 -2.85
CA ALA A 187 20.52 -12.79 -3.89
C ALA A 187 21.67 -12.83 -4.92
N ARG A 188 22.92 -12.90 -4.45
CA ARG A 188 24.10 -13.02 -5.33
C ARG A 188 24.03 -14.27 -6.21
N LYS A 189 23.73 -15.42 -5.62
CA LYS A 189 23.58 -16.67 -6.37
C LYS A 189 22.51 -16.58 -7.45
N LEU A 190 21.38 -15.93 -7.18
CA LEU A 190 20.31 -15.76 -8.16
C LEU A 190 20.70 -14.83 -9.32
N LEU A 191 21.63 -13.90 -9.10
CA LEU A 191 22.16 -13.03 -10.14
C LEU A 191 23.46 -13.55 -10.78
N GLY A 192 23.95 -14.72 -10.35
CA GLY A 192 25.16 -15.32 -10.89
C GLY A 192 26.45 -14.62 -10.45
N GLU A 193 26.40 -13.93 -9.28
CA GLU A 193 27.57 -13.27 -8.67
C GLU A 193 28.39 -14.22 -7.77
#